data_f9ec750bf3b2f0a4f84381669016ee5c
#
_entry.id   f9ec750bf3b2f0a4f84381669016ee5c
#
_cell.length_a   1.000
_cell.length_b   1.000
_cell.length_c   1.000
_cell.angle_alpha   90.00
_cell.angle_beta   90.00
_cell.angle_gamma   90.00
#
_symmetry.space_group_name_H-M   'P 1'
#
loop_
_entity.id
_entity.type
_entity.pdbx_description
1 polymer ?
#
loop_
_entity_poly.entity_id
_entity_poly.type
_entity_poly.pdbx_seq_one_letter_code
_entity_poly.pdbx_strand_id
1 'polypeptide(L)'
;KLLPLIRQTLDEAGLRIDELDGVAYTAGPGLVGALLVGAGVARALAWALEVPAIGVHHMEGHLLAPLMEDDPPQPPFVALLVSGGHTQLVSV
;
A
#
# COMPACT_ATOMS: atom_id res chain seq x y z
N LYS A 1 -16.53 7.56 0.73
CA LYS A 1 -15.31 8.30 0.37
C LYS A 1 -14.27 7.41 -0.27
N LEU A 2 -14.11 6.20 0.26
CA LEU A 2 -13.16 5.26 -0.32
C LEU A 2 -13.64 4.75 -1.68
N LEU A 3 -14.92 4.42 -1.81
CA LEU A 3 -15.45 3.91 -3.09
C LEU A 3 -15.35 4.92 -4.22
N PRO A 4 -15.72 6.21 -4.01
CA PRO A 4 -15.50 7.21 -5.06
C PRO A 4 -14.04 7.38 -5.44
N LEU A 5 -13.12 7.27 -4.47
CA LEU A 5 -11.69 7.38 -4.72
C LEU A 5 -11.19 6.21 -5.56
N ILE A 6 -11.65 5.00 -5.28
CA ILE A 6 -11.32 3.82 -6.06
C ILE A 6 -11.78 4.00 -7.51
N ARG A 7 -13.01 4.48 -7.70
CA ARG A 7 -13.55 4.72 -9.04
C ARG A 7 -12.72 5.76 -9.80
N GLN A 8 -12.38 6.85 -9.12
CA GLN A 8 -11.55 7.89 -9.73
C GLN A 8 -10.19 7.35 -10.14
N THR A 9 -9.57 6.56 -9.28
CA THR A 9 -8.25 5.97 -9.56
C THR A 9 -8.30 5.05 -10.77
N LEU A 10 -9.33 4.22 -10.87
CA LEU A 10 -9.51 3.35 -12.02
C LEU A 10 -9.72 4.14 -13.30
N ASP A 11 -10.52 5.19 -13.25
CA ASP A 11 -10.76 6.06 -14.40
C ASP A 11 -9.47 6.71 -14.88
N GLU A 12 -8.65 7.22 -13.96
CA GLU A 12 -7.37 7.84 -14.29
C GLU A 12 -6.37 6.85 -14.87
N ALA A 13 -6.44 5.60 -14.42
CA ALA A 13 -5.59 4.53 -14.95
C ALA A 13 -6.10 3.95 -16.27
N GLY A 14 -7.32 4.28 -16.66
CA GLY A 14 -7.92 3.72 -17.87
C GLY A 14 -8.27 2.24 -17.73
N LEU A 15 -8.56 1.79 -16.50
CA LEU A 15 -8.85 0.40 -16.21
C LEU A 15 -10.29 0.22 -15.73
N ARG A 16 -10.85 -0.94 -16.05
CA ARG A 16 -12.09 -1.38 -15.42
C ARG A 16 -11.75 -2.17 -14.17
N ILE A 17 -12.67 -2.21 -13.23
CA ILE A 17 -12.44 -2.91 -11.97
C ILE A 17 -12.18 -4.41 -12.18
N ASP A 18 -12.81 -5.01 -13.18
CA ASP A 18 -12.62 -6.43 -13.48
C ASP A 18 -11.29 -6.75 -14.18
N GLU A 19 -10.49 -5.73 -14.48
CA GLU A 19 -9.16 -5.90 -15.04
C GLU A 19 -8.08 -5.98 -13.96
N LEU A 20 -8.45 -5.83 -12.70
CA LEU A 20 -7.49 -5.91 -11.59
C LEU A 20 -7.04 -7.34 -11.35
N ASP A 21 -5.75 -7.53 -11.13
CA ASP A 21 -5.15 -8.83 -10.85
C ASP A 21 -4.90 -9.07 -9.37
N GLY A 22 -5.04 -8.04 -8.56
CA GLY A 22 -4.83 -8.12 -7.12
C GLY A 22 -5.14 -6.81 -6.43
N VAL A 23 -5.25 -6.85 -5.11
CA VAL A 23 -5.50 -5.67 -4.30
C VAL A 23 -4.52 -5.65 -3.15
N ALA A 24 -3.78 -4.55 -3.01
CA ALA A 24 -2.89 -4.34 -1.87
C ALA A 24 -3.53 -3.31 -0.92
N TYR A 25 -3.36 -3.52 0.37
CA TYR A 25 -3.89 -2.61 1.37
C TYR A 25 -2.92 -2.49 2.54
N THR A 26 -3.00 -1.38 3.27
CA THR A 26 -2.19 -1.19 4.46
C THR A 26 -2.73 -2.05 5.60
N ALA A 27 -1.91 -2.99 6.06
CA ALA A 27 -2.28 -3.88 7.16
C ALA A 27 -1.96 -3.27 8.53
N GLY A 28 -1.07 -2.30 8.60
CA GLY A 28 -0.63 -1.61 9.81
C GLY A 28 0.83 -1.22 9.69
N PRO A 29 1.38 -0.52 10.70
CA PRO A 29 0.66 0.14 11.79
C PRO A 29 -0.10 1.39 11.35
N GLY A 30 -1.05 1.82 12.15
CA GLY A 30 -1.84 3.03 11.88
C GLY A 30 -3.07 3.09 12.79
N LEU A 31 -3.94 4.04 12.51
CA LEU A 31 -5.19 4.16 13.25
C LEU A 31 -6.09 2.97 12.96
N VAL A 32 -6.53 2.28 14.01
CA VAL A 32 -7.29 1.02 13.88
C VAL A 32 -8.53 1.19 13.03
N GLY A 33 -9.28 2.27 13.23
CA GLY A 33 -10.50 2.51 12.43
C GLY A 33 -10.22 2.63 10.96
N ALA A 34 -9.20 3.42 10.60
CA ALA A 34 -8.82 3.60 9.19
C ALA A 34 -8.29 2.29 8.58
N LEU A 35 -7.48 1.55 9.35
CA LEU A 35 -6.95 0.26 8.89
C LEU A 35 -8.06 -0.75 8.64
N LEU A 36 -9.06 -0.80 9.51
CA LEU A 36 -10.18 -1.73 9.36
C LEU A 36 -11.02 -1.40 8.13
N VAL A 37 -11.25 -0.12 7.86
CA VAL A 37 -12.00 0.29 6.67
C VAL A 37 -11.25 -0.13 5.40
N GLY A 38 -9.96 0.19 5.33
CA GLY A 38 -9.15 -0.16 4.16
C GLY A 38 -9.06 -1.66 3.94
N ALA A 39 -8.76 -2.41 5.00
CA ALA A 39 -8.65 -3.85 4.94
C ALA A 39 -9.99 -4.50 4.57
N GLY A 40 -11.09 -4.02 5.16
CA GLY A 40 -12.42 -4.55 4.89
C GLY A 40 -12.82 -4.36 3.44
N VAL A 41 -12.68 -3.15 2.92
CA VAL A 41 -13.01 -2.85 1.52
C VAL A 41 -12.11 -3.61 0.56
N ALA A 42 -10.80 -3.61 0.82
CA ALA A 42 -9.83 -4.28 -0.05
C ALA A 42 -10.09 -5.79 -0.12
N ARG A 43 -10.31 -6.43 1.02
CA ARG A 43 -10.55 -7.88 1.07
C ARG A 43 -11.88 -8.26 0.46
N ALA A 44 -12.93 -7.46 0.69
CA ALA A 44 -14.23 -7.68 0.08
C ALA A 44 -14.14 -7.56 -1.44
N LEU A 45 -13.43 -6.54 -1.93
CA LEU A 45 -13.24 -6.31 -3.36
C LEU A 45 -12.46 -7.48 -3.98
N ALA A 46 -11.36 -7.88 -3.36
CA ALA A 46 -10.55 -9.00 -3.85
C ALA A 46 -11.35 -10.29 -3.89
N TRP A 47 -12.16 -10.53 -2.87
CA TRP A 47 -13.03 -11.71 -2.82
C TRP A 47 -14.05 -11.68 -3.95
N ALA A 48 -14.70 -10.55 -4.16
CA ALA A 48 -15.70 -10.40 -5.21
C ALA A 48 -15.11 -10.57 -6.61
N LEU A 49 -13.87 -10.11 -6.82
CA LEU A 49 -13.18 -10.22 -8.11
C LEU A 49 -12.41 -11.53 -8.27
N GLU A 50 -12.33 -12.33 -7.21
CA GLU A 50 -11.57 -13.59 -7.19
C GLU A 50 -10.09 -13.37 -7.48
N VAL A 51 -9.52 -12.31 -6.89
CA VAL A 51 -8.11 -11.97 -7.02
C VAL A 51 -7.47 -11.95 -5.62
N PRO A 52 -6.13 -12.06 -5.53
CA PRO A 52 -5.46 -12.02 -4.22
C PRO A 52 -5.57 -10.65 -3.56
N ALA A 53 -5.61 -10.65 -2.22
CA ALA A 53 -5.48 -9.48 -1.39
C ALA A 53 -4.19 -9.59 -0.59
N ILE A 54 -3.39 -8.53 -0.56
CA ILE A 54 -2.10 -8.52 0.12
C ILE A 54 -2.05 -7.39 1.12
N GLY A 55 -1.80 -7.74 2.39
CA GLY A 55 -1.57 -6.76 3.43
C GLY A 55 -0.12 -6.28 3.40
N VAL A 56 0.08 -4.97 3.39
CA VAL A 56 1.40 -4.35 3.34
C VAL A 56 1.64 -3.57 4.63
N HIS A 57 2.82 -3.75 5.21
CA HIS A 57 3.22 -3.01 6.39
C HIS A 57 3.53 -1.56 6.00
N HIS A 58 2.93 -0.60 6.69
CA HIS A 58 3.06 0.82 6.36
C HIS A 58 4.53 1.28 6.33
N MET A 59 5.32 0.86 7.31
CA MET A 59 6.73 1.26 7.37
C MET A 59 7.57 0.62 6.26
N GLU A 60 7.18 -0.55 5.80
CA GLU A 60 7.82 -1.17 4.64
C GLU A 60 7.61 -0.32 3.38
N GLY A 61 6.44 0.30 3.26
CA GLY A 61 6.19 1.24 2.17
C GLY A 61 7.17 2.40 2.18
N HIS A 62 7.48 2.94 3.36
CA HIS A 62 8.50 4.00 3.48
C HIS A 62 9.89 3.50 3.14
N LEU A 63 10.24 2.28 3.58
CA LEU A 63 11.55 1.68 3.26
C LEU A 63 11.76 1.49 1.77
N LEU A 64 10.71 1.10 1.06
CA LEU A 64 10.80 0.75 -0.35
C LEU A 64 10.52 1.92 -1.28
N ALA A 65 10.03 3.05 -0.75
CA ALA A 65 9.72 4.23 -1.56
C ALA A 65 10.91 4.70 -2.40
N PRO A 66 12.16 4.74 -1.89
CA PRO A 66 13.31 5.15 -2.71
C PRO A 66 13.54 4.28 -3.93
N LEU A 67 13.05 3.04 -3.94
CA LEU A 67 13.19 2.15 -5.09
C LEU A 67 12.35 2.61 -6.28
N MET A 68 11.41 3.52 -6.07
CA MET A 68 10.58 4.08 -7.12
C MET A 68 11.21 5.32 -7.79
N GLU A 69 12.37 5.74 -7.31
CA GLU A 69 13.11 6.86 -7.90
C GLU A 69 13.78 6.43 -9.20
N ASP A 70 14.15 7.42 -10.03
CA ASP A 70 14.79 7.15 -11.32
C ASP A 70 16.14 6.45 -11.16
N ASP A 71 16.85 6.74 -10.06
CA ASP A 71 18.15 6.11 -9.75
C ASP A 71 18.05 5.47 -8.37
N PRO A 72 17.36 4.32 -8.27
CA PRO A 72 17.10 3.72 -6.97
C PRO A 72 18.37 3.14 -6.35
N PRO A 73 18.46 3.17 -5.00
CA PRO A 73 19.56 2.51 -4.32
C PRO A 73 19.47 0.99 -4.51
N GLN A 74 20.61 0.35 -4.57
CA GLN A 74 20.69 -1.11 -4.70
C GLN A 74 20.90 -1.75 -3.32
N PRO A 75 20.17 -2.80 -2.97
CA PRO A 75 20.50 -3.55 -1.74
C PRO A 75 21.90 -4.16 -1.83
N PRO A 76 22.62 -4.26 -0.71
CA PRO A 76 22.20 -3.80 0.61
C PRO A 76 22.37 -2.30 0.79
N PHE A 77 21.45 -1.68 1.52
CA PHE A 77 21.55 -0.28 1.90
C PHE A 77 20.98 -0.07 3.30
N VAL A 78 21.28 1.08 3.89
CA VAL A 78 20.74 1.46 5.19
C VAL A 78 19.73 2.57 5.00
N ALA A 79 18.54 2.40 5.58
CA ALA A 79 17.50 3.39 5.54
C ALA A 79 17.34 4.03 6.92
N LEU A 80 17.23 5.36 6.94
CA LEU A 80 16.88 6.11 8.14
C LEU A 80 15.40 6.47 8.05
N LEU A 81 14.60 5.87 8.93
CA LEU A 81 13.18 6.17 9.03
C LEU A 81 12.95 7.20 10.13
N VAL A 82 12.46 8.37 9.75
CA VAL A 82 12.15 9.46 10.70
C VAL A 82 10.67 9.78 10.55
N SER A 83 9.92 9.59 11.61
CA SER A 83 8.51 9.94 11.64
C SER A 83 8.19 10.61 12.99
N GLY A 84 6.99 11.13 13.12
CA GLY A 84 6.60 11.89 14.32
C GLY A 84 6.81 11.19 15.65
N GLY A 85 6.78 9.86 15.68
CA GLY A 85 6.93 9.09 16.90
C GLY A 85 8.15 8.16 16.92
N HIS A 86 8.86 8.02 15.80
CA HIS A 86 9.89 7.01 15.68
C HIS A 86 11.06 7.45 14.83
N THR A 87 12.26 7.00 15.21
CA THR A 87 13.46 7.11 14.39
C THR A 87 14.14 5.76 14.42
N GLN A 88 14.37 5.18 13.25
CA GLN A 88 14.99 3.86 13.12
C GLN A 88 16.03 3.85 12.02
N LEU A 89 17.10 3.06 12.24
CA LEU A 89 18.02 2.69 11.18
C LEU A 89 17.73 1.25 10.81
N VAL A 90 17.53 1.02 9.53
CA VAL A 90 17.17 -0.32 9.03
C VAL A 90 18.11 -0.72 7.90
N SER A 91 18.63 -1.94 7.99
CA SER A 91 19.42 -2.53 6.92
C SER A 91 18.48 -3.24 5.93
N VAL A 92 18.58 -2.88 4.71
CA VAL A 92 17.71 -3.43 3.65
C VAL A 92 18.51 -4.34 2.72
#